data_2001a7282205ebefc3c1723c6b420dbe
#
_entry.id   2001a7282205ebefc3c1723c6b420dbe
#
_cell.length_a   1.000
_cell.length_b   1.000
_cell.length_c   1.000
_cell.angle_alpha   90.00
_cell.angle_beta   90.00
_cell.angle_gamma   90.00
#
_symmetry.space_group_name_H-M   'P 1'
#
loop_
_entity.id
_entity.type
_entity.pdbx_description
1 polymer ?
#
loop_
_entity_poly.entity_id
_entity_poly.type
_entity_poly.pdbx_seq_one_letter_code
_entity_poly.pdbx_strand_id
1 'polypeptide(L)'
;MPSPDPSAAPSLDGFQSAAEAAARDAGRTLRQAFGGDLAVDEKKAYDIKLALDRETQRFIEGRLLAAFPGHGVLGEEGDLGDPDAEYQWVIDPIDGTVNFFYGIPHFCVSIALRRKREILVGVIHDPMLDETWSVARGGTPTLNGRPIRVSPRDTLGEAIVCVGFSKSQASMDLGFERYKQIAYRVRKSRLMGSAALAMAYVATGRLDAYIEDQVSLWDVAAGILLVESAGGTVVTRGAETGERGHMFICASNGRLPLEGYC
;
A
#
# COMPACT_ATOMS: atom_id res chain seq x y z
N MET A 1 34.46 13.45 -12.53
CA MET A 1 33.10 13.64 -11.99
C MET A 1 33.27 14.28 -10.61
N PRO A 2 32.62 15.40 -10.28
CA PRO A 2 32.67 15.93 -8.93
C PRO A 2 32.02 14.93 -7.96
N SER A 3 32.65 14.69 -6.83
CA SER A 3 32.09 13.89 -5.74
C SER A 3 30.79 14.53 -5.27
N PRO A 4 29.73 13.74 -4.97
CA PRO A 4 28.49 14.31 -4.46
C PRO A 4 28.78 15.07 -3.15
N ASP A 5 28.21 16.26 -3.03
CA ASP A 5 28.26 17.06 -1.81
C ASP A 5 27.55 16.30 -0.68
N PRO A 6 28.23 15.91 0.40
CA PRO A 6 27.62 15.16 1.49
C PRO A 6 26.62 15.98 2.31
N SER A 7 26.48 17.29 2.05
CA SER A 7 25.54 18.20 2.72
C SER A 7 24.23 18.42 1.93
N ALA A 8 24.11 17.93 0.71
CA ALA A 8 22.87 18.04 -0.05
C ALA A 8 21.83 17.07 0.53
N ALA A 9 20.67 17.60 0.96
CA ALA A 9 19.53 16.75 1.33
C ALA A 9 19.23 15.78 0.17
N PRO A 10 19.03 14.48 0.43
CA PRO A 10 18.75 13.52 -0.63
C PRO A 10 17.51 13.98 -1.44
N SER A 11 17.62 13.92 -2.75
CA SER A 11 16.49 14.23 -3.63
C SER A 11 15.38 13.18 -3.44
N LEU A 12 14.12 13.53 -3.71
CA LEU A 12 13.02 12.56 -3.67
C LEU A 12 13.29 11.33 -4.56
N ASP A 13 14.03 11.50 -5.64
CA ASP A 13 14.47 10.41 -6.53
C ASP A 13 15.39 9.42 -5.80
N GLY A 14 16.28 9.91 -4.91
CA GLY A 14 17.13 9.07 -4.08
C GLY A 14 16.33 8.21 -3.10
N PHE A 15 15.32 8.80 -2.47
CA PHE A 15 14.40 8.07 -1.58
C PHE A 15 13.58 7.04 -2.36
N GLN A 16 13.02 7.43 -3.51
CA GLN A 16 12.25 6.54 -4.37
C GLN A 16 13.08 5.33 -4.82
N SER A 17 14.28 5.56 -5.34
CA SER A 17 15.17 4.49 -5.79
C SER A 17 15.56 3.53 -4.68
N ALA A 18 15.80 4.02 -3.47
CA ALA A 18 16.11 3.17 -2.32
C ALA A 18 14.90 2.33 -1.90
N ALA A 19 13.70 2.91 -1.89
CA ALA A 19 12.47 2.19 -1.59
C ALA A 19 12.16 1.11 -2.64
N GLU A 20 12.33 1.41 -3.94
CA GLU A 20 12.17 0.42 -5.02
C GLU A 20 13.15 -0.75 -4.86
N ALA A 21 14.43 -0.46 -4.59
CA ALA A 21 15.43 -1.48 -4.38
C ALA A 21 15.11 -2.36 -3.16
N ALA A 22 14.71 -1.74 -2.03
CA ALA A 22 14.33 -2.47 -0.82
C ALA A 22 13.10 -3.36 -1.05
N ALA A 23 12.05 -2.83 -1.71
CA ALA A 23 10.82 -3.58 -2.01
C ALA A 23 11.08 -4.77 -2.94
N ARG A 24 11.87 -4.58 -4.02
CA ARG A 24 12.24 -5.68 -4.94
C ARG A 24 13.09 -6.75 -4.26
N ASP A 25 14.03 -6.34 -3.42
CA ASP A 25 14.89 -7.27 -2.70
C ASP A 25 14.10 -8.12 -1.70
N ALA A 26 13.22 -7.48 -0.92
CA ALA A 26 12.28 -8.15 -0.02
C ALA A 26 11.34 -9.08 -0.81
N GLY A 27 10.79 -8.60 -1.91
CA GLY A 27 9.90 -9.38 -2.79
C GLY A 27 10.56 -10.65 -3.34
N ARG A 28 11.87 -10.60 -3.66
CA ARG A 28 12.59 -11.84 -4.07
C ARG A 28 12.62 -12.89 -2.97
N THR A 29 12.84 -12.48 -1.73
CA THR A 29 12.81 -13.38 -0.57
C THR A 29 11.43 -13.98 -0.37
N LEU A 30 10.39 -13.13 -0.43
CA LEU A 30 8.99 -13.57 -0.32
C LEU A 30 8.62 -14.56 -1.42
N ARG A 31 8.99 -14.27 -2.67
CA ARG A 31 8.73 -15.18 -3.80
C ARG A 31 9.41 -16.54 -3.62
N GLN A 32 10.61 -16.59 -3.05
CA GLN A 32 11.31 -17.84 -2.76
C GLN A 32 10.65 -18.63 -1.62
N ALA A 33 10.08 -17.96 -0.63
CA ALA A 33 9.39 -18.59 0.49
C ALA A 33 7.94 -18.99 0.17
N PHE A 34 7.36 -18.46 -0.92
CA PHE A 34 5.97 -18.69 -1.28
C PHE A 34 5.68 -20.16 -1.57
N GLY A 35 4.64 -20.71 -0.92
CA GLY A 35 4.27 -22.12 -1.05
C GLY A 35 5.14 -23.10 -0.27
N GLY A 36 6.10 -22.60 0.52
CA GLY A 36 6.92 -23.41 1.44
C GLY A 36 6.29 -23.56 2.83
N ASP A 37 7.06 -24.20 3.72
CA ASP A 37 6.66 -24.30 5.14
C ASP A 37 6.87 -22.95 5.84
N LEU A 38 5.79 -22.37 6.37
CA LEU A 38 5.80 -21.07 7.00
C LEU A 38 5.63 -21.19 8.52
N ALA A 39 6.52 -20.57 9.28
CA ALA A 39 6.38 -20.44 10.72
C ALA A 39 5.31 -19.40 11.04
N VAL A 40 4.24 -19.83 11.72
CA VAL A 40 3.15 -18.97 12.17
C VAL A 40 3.42 -18.49 13.59
N ASP A 41 3.48 -17.17 13.77
CA ASP A 41 3.65 -16.56 15.09
C ASP A 41 2.32 -16.40 15.83
N GLU A 42 1.30 -15.96 15.12
CA GLU A 42 -0.04 -15.74 15.67
C GLU A 42 -1.10 -16.07 14.62
N LYS A 43 -2.17 -16.73 15.05
CA LYS A 43 -3.34 -17.01 14.21
C LYS A 43 -4.61 -16.52 14.92
N LYS A 44 -5.25 -15.52 14.35
CA LYS A 44 -6.54 -14.96 14.80
C LYS A 44 -7.67 -15.41 13.88
N ALA A 45 -8.92 -15.09 14.26
CA ALA A 45 -10.10 -15.47 13.47
C ALA A 45 -10.05 -14.93 12.03
N TYR A 46 -9.50 -13.73 11.84
CA TYR A 46 -9.46 -13.04 10.54
C TYR A 46 -8.07 -12.54 10.13
N ASP A 47 -7.02 -13.03 10.83
CA ASP A 47 -5.65 -12.56 10.60
C ASP A 47 -4.63 -13.65 10.89
N ILE A 48 -3.49 -13.60 10.22
CA ILE A 48 -2.35 -14.49 10.40
C ILE A 48 -1.10 -13.63 10.44
N LYS A 49 -0.23 -13.86 11.44
CA LYS A 49 1.11 -13.27 11.49
C LYS A 49 2.15 -14.35 11.33
N LEU A 50 3.11 -14.10 10.46
CA LEU A 50 4.20 -15.01 10.18
C LEU A 50 5.51 -14.46 10.74
N ALA A 51 6.45 -15.32 11.10
CA ALA A 51 7.80 -14.89 11.42
C ALA A 51 8.44 -14.13 10.25
N LEU A 52 8.04 -14.50 9.04
CA LEU A 52 8.53 -13.88 7.79
C LEU A 52 8.11 -12.40 7.65
N ASP A 53 6.93 -11.98 8.17
CA ASP A 53 6.54 -10.57 8.17
C ASP A 53 7.58 -9.73 8.92
N ARG A 54 7.93 -10.14 10.14
CA ARG A 54 8.94 -9.44 10.95
C ARG A 54 10.34 -9.48 10.35
N GLU A 55 10.73 -10.63 9.78
CA GLU A 55 12.04 -10.78 9.13
C GLU A 55 12.14 -9.86 7.91
N THR A 56 11.09 -9.81 7.10
CA THR A 56 11.00 -8.95 5.92
C THR A 56 11.02 -7.48 6.31
N GLN A 57 10.26 -7.08 7.34
CA GLN A 57 10.29 -5.69 7.81
C GLN A 57 11.68 -5.29 8.28
N ARG A 58 12.36 -6.11 9.11
CA ARG A 58 13.72 -5.83 9.58
C ARG A 58 14.73 -5.72 8.45
N PHE A 59 14.57 -6.54 7.40
CA PHE A 59 15.41 -6.46 6.22
C PHE A 59 15.23 -5.10 5.51
N ILE A 60 13.98 -4.67 5.29
CA ILE A 60 13.66 -3.38 4.66
C ILE A 60 14.19 -2.22 5.51
N GLU A 61 13.93 -2.22 6.82
CA GLU A 61 14.41 -1.24 7.79
C GLU A 61 15.94 -1.10 7.74
N GLY A 62 16.65 -2.22 7.81
CA GLY A 62 18.12 -2.25 7.79
C GLY A 62 18.67 -1.59 6.53
N ARG A 63 18.06 -1.81 5.37
CA ARG A 63 18.48 -1.19 4.11
C ARG A 63 18.19 0.31 4.05
N LEU A 64 17.00 0.71 4.46
CA LEU A 64 16.57 2.11 4.39
C LEU A 64 17.32 2.96 5.43
N LEU A 65 17.46 2.48 6.66
CA LEU A 65 18.16 3.23 7.71
C LEU A 65 19.68 3.26 7.52
N ALA A 66 20.28 2.26 6.87
CA ALA A 66 21.67 2.33 6.46
C ALA A 66 21.93 3.41 5.39
N ALA A 67 20.96 3.61 4.49
CA ALA A 67 21.04 4.66 3.47
C ALA A 67 20.67 6.05 4.01
N PHE A 68 19.75 6.11 4.99
CA PHE A 68 19.21 7.36 5.54
C PHE A 68 19.18 7.30 7.08
N PRO A 69 20.36 7.45 7.72
CA PRO A 69 20.45 7.49 9.18
C PRO A 69 19.65 8.68 9.73
N GLY A 70 18.89 8.45 10.80
CA GLY A 70 18.04 9.48 11.42
C GLY A 70 16.60 9.52 10.91
N HIS A 71 16.23 8.71 9.92
CA HIS A 71 14.82 8.48 9.63
C HIS A 71 14.19 7.54 10.67
N GLY A 72 12.89 7.73 10.95
CA GLY A 72 12.08 6.79 11.72
C GLY A 72 11.41 5.76 10.82
N VAL A 73 10.83 4.73 11.45
CA VAL A 73 9.99 3.73 10.78
C VAL A 73 8.67 3.58 11.56
N LEU A 74 7.57 3.59 10.83
CA LEU A 74 6.26 3.13 11.25
C LEU A 74 5.95 1.85 10.47
N GLY A 75 6.05 0.70 11.10
CA GLY A 75 5.83 -0.59 10.45
C GLY A 75 4.66 -1.36 11.03
N GLU A 76 4.06 -2.25 10.26
CA GLU A 76 3.01 -3.14 10.74
C GLU A 76 3.52 -3.98 11.93
N GLU A 77 4.73 -4.51 11.83
CA GLU A 77 5.34 -5.40 12.83
C GLU A 77 6.06 -4.66 13.97
N GLY A 78 6.06 -3.34 13.97
CA GLY A 78 6.63 -2.49 15.01
C GLY A 78 7.28 -1.24 14.46
N ASP A 79 7.53 -0.28 15.35
CA ASP A 79 8.18 0.98 15.00
C ASP A 79 9.66 0.89 15.36
N LEU A 80 10.49 1.64 14.63
CA LEU A 80 11.92 1.73 14.87
C LEU A 80 12.41 3.17 14.72
N GLY A 81 13.38 3.58 15.56
CA GLY A 81 13.97 4.91 15.54
C GLY A 81 13.15 5.93 16.31
N ASP A 82 13.39 7.20 16.03
CA ASP A 82 12.71 8.32 16.67
C ASP A 82 11.30 8.48 16.07
N PRO A 83 10.23 8.39 16.87
CA PRO A 83 8.86 8.59 16.39
C PRO A 83 8.62 10.03 15.89
N ASP A 84 9.42 11.00 16.36
CA ASP A 84 9.36 12.41 15.97
C ASP A 84 10.35 12.78 14.85
N ALA A 85 11.01 11.77 14.23
CA ALA A 85 11.90 12.00 13.11
C ALA A 85 11.21 12.79 11.99
N GLU A 86 11.92 13.77 11.39
CA GLU A 86 11.37 14.58 10.29
C GLU A 86 10.86 13.72 9.14
N TYR A 87 11.59 12.64 8.82
CA TYR A 87 11.25 11.66 7.80
C TYR A 87 10.98 10.31 8.43
N GLN A 88 9.90 9.67 8.00
CA GLN A 88 9.51 8.37 8.51
C GLN A 88 9.09 7.45 7.36
N TRP A 89 9.70 6.28 7.30
CA TRP A 89 9.28 5.20 6.42
C TRP A 89 8.02 4.53 6.98
N VAL A 90 7.05 4.28 6.13
CA VAL A 90 5.81 3.57 6.46
C VAL A 90 5.85 2.25 5.70
N ILE A 91 5.85 1.12 6.40
CA ILE A 91 6.18 -0.19 5.82
C ILE A 91 5.11 -1.21 6.17
N ASP A 92 4.59 -1.86 5.14
CA ASP A 92 3.91 -3.14 5.22
C ASP A 92 4.79 -4.18 4.50
N PRO A 93 5.36 -5.14 5.25
CA PRO A 93 6.27 -6.14 4.69
C PRO A 93 5.56 -7.15 3.78
N ILE A 94 4.30 -7.50 4.08
CA ILE A 94 3.49 -8.46 3.31
C ILE A 94 2.01 -8.05 3.36
N ASP A 95 1.62 -7.03 2.60
CA ASP A 95 0.20 -6.74 2.43
C ASP A 95 -0.49 -7.91 1.71
N GLY A 96 -1.43 -8.55 2.40
CA GLY A 96 -2.05 -9.79 1.98
C GLY A 96 -1.44 -11.05 2.61
N THR A 97 -1.00 -11.00 3.87
CA THR A 97 -0.40 -12.13 4.62
C THR A 97 -1.27 -13.38 4.60
N VAL A 98 -2.60 -13.25 4.68
CA VAL A 98 -3.52 -14.38 4.58
C VAL A 98 -3.44 -15.03 3.20
N ASN A 99 -3.42 -14.24 2.13
CA ASN A 99 -3.23 -14.75 0.77
C ASN A 99 -1.89 -15.49 0.65
N PHE A 100 -0.81 -14.88 1.13
CA PHE A 100 0.51 -15.48 1.13
C PHE A 100 0.52 -16.83 1.83
N PHE A 101 -0.02 -16.90 3.05
CA PHE A 101 -0.07 -18.13 3.85
C PHE A 101 -0.83 -19.27 3.17
N TYR A 102 -1.95 -18.95 2.50
CA TYR A 102 -2.76 -19.96 1.80
C TYR A 102 -2.30 -20.24 0.36
N GLY A 103 -1.15 -19.70 -0.08
CA GLY A 103 -0.62 -19.95 -1.42
C GLY A 103 -1.40 -19.23 -2.54
N ILE A 104 -2.11 -18.14 -2.21
CA ILE A 104 -2.78 -17.28 -3.18
C ILE A 104 -1.77 -16.22 -3.64
N PRO A 105 -1.36 -16.19 -4.93
CA PRO A 105 -0.29 -15.30 -5.41
C PRO A 105 -0.81 -13.85 -5.61
N HIS A 106 -1.36 -13.25 -4.53
CA HIS A 106 -1.89 -11.90 -4.52
C HIS A 106 -1.54 -11.21 -3.20
N PHE A 107 -0.33 -10.71 -3.12
CA PHE A 107 0.27 -10.00 -1.99
C PHE A 107 1.40 -9.11 -2.50
N CYS A 108 1.85 -8.15 -1.70
CA CYS A 108 2.91 -7.23 -2.09
C CYS A 108 3.71 -6.72 -0.89
N VAL A 109 4.81 -6.05 -1.20
CA VAL A 109 5.55 -5.17 -0.28
C VAL A 109 5.09 -3.75 -0.52
N SER A 110 4.71 -3.03 0.54
CA SER A 110 4.31 -1.61 0.47
C SER A 110 5.27 -0.76 1.30
N ILE A 111 5.88 0.25 0.68
CA ILE A 111 6.81 1.18 1.32
C ILE A 111 6.43 2.61 0.93
N ALA A 112 6.22 3.46 1.93
CA ALA A 112 6.08 4.90 1.71
C ALA A 112 7.10 5.66 2.54
N LEU A 113 7.46 6.86 2.11
CA LEU A 113 8.17 7.86 2.92
C LEU A 113 7.24 9.02 3.19
N ARG A 114 7.13 9.43 4.45
CA ARG A 114 6.43 10.66 4.82
C ARG A 114 7.33 11.65 5.53
N ARG A 115 7.00 12.93 5.41
CA ARG A 115 7.51 14.02 6.25
C ARG A 115 6.32 14.57 7.02
N LYS A 116 6.28 14.31 8.32
CA LYS A 116 5.08 14.57 9.15
C LYS A 116 3.86 13.81 8.57
N ARG A 117 2.87 14.55 8.08
CA ARG A 117 1.65 13.98 7.47
C ARG A 117 1.70 13.88 5.93
N GLU A 118 2.71 14.47 5.31
CA GLU A 118 2.84 14.50 3.85
C GLU A 118 3.58 13.26 3.34
N ILE A 119 2.93 12.47 2.50
CA ILE A 119 3.55 11.32 1.84
C ILE A 119 4.37 11.84 0.65
N LEU A 120 5.67 11.54 0.66
CA LEU A 120 6.64 12.02 -0.32
C LEU A 120 7.02 10.99 -1.37
N VAL A 121 7.02 9.70 -0.98
CA VAL A 121 7.35 8.59 -1.87
C VAL A 121 6.36 7.46 -1.60
N GLY A 122 5.94 6.77 -2.64
CA GLY A 122 5.13 5.55 -2.56
C GLY A 122 5.66 4.48 -3.51
N VAL A 123 5.90 3.28 -2.98
CA VAL A 123 6.33 2.10 -3.74
C VAL A 123 5.53 0.89 -3.31
N ILE A 124 4.98 0.17 -4.29
CA ILE A 124 4.31 -1.12 -4.10
C ILE A 124 4.96 -2.11 -5.05
N HIS A 125 5.35 -3.28 -4.55
CA HIS A 125 5.97 -4.32 -5.38
C HIS A 125 5.25 -5.65 -5.21
N ASP A 126 4.64 -6.13 -6.29
CA ASP A 126 4.09 -7.48 -6.42
C ASP A 126 5.20 -8.43 -6.89
N PRO A 127 5.71 -9.34 -6.04
CA PRO A 127 6.80 -10.23 -6.41
C PRO A 127 6.36 -11.38 -7.33
N MET A 128 5.08 -11.69 -7.38
CA MET A 128 4.56 -12.80 -8.19
C MET A 128 4.43 -12.39 -9.66
N LEU A 129 3.99 -11.16 -9.91
CA LEU A 129 3.89 -10.58 -11.25
C LEU A 129 5.15 -9.81 -11.68
N ASP A 130 6.11 -9.59 -10.76
CA ASP A 130 7.28 -8.72 -10.95
C ASP A 130 6.88 -7.31 -11.40
N GLU A 131 5.84 -6.78 -10.76
CA GLU A 131 5.30 -5.45 -11.00
C GLU A 131 5.67 -4.51 -9.84
N THR A 132 6.26 -3.37 -10.17
CA THR A 132 6.60 -2.33 -9.21
C THR A 132 5.95 -1.02 -9.62
N TRP A 133 5.05 -0.54 -8.78
CA TRP A 133 4.46 0.80 -8.88
C TRP A 133 5.29 1.74 -8.01
N SER A 134 5.66 2.87 -8.56
CA SER A 134 6.41 3.85 -7.79
C SER A 134 6.14 5.29 -8.21
N VAL A 135 6.27 6.20 -7.25
CA VAL A 135 6.14 7.64 -7.46
C VAL A 135 6.85 8.41 -6.37
N ALA A 136 7.46 9.53 -6.73
CA ALA A 136 7.80 10.62 -5.81
C ALA A 136 6.78 11.75 -5.97
N ARG A 137 6.47 12.48 -4.90
CA ARG A 137 5.52 13.60 -4.93
C ARG A 137 5.92 14.65 -5.96
N GLY A 138 4.96 15.02 -6.82
CA GLY A 138 5.18 15.92 -7.94
C GLY A 138 5.79 15.27 -9.18
N GLY A 139 6.17 13.99 -9.08
CA GLY A 139 6.66 13.18 -10.20
C GLY A 139 5.55 12.44 -10.94
N THR A 140 5.93 11.73 -11.99
CA THR A 140 5.03 10.88 -12.78
C THR A 140 4.99 9.48 -12.17
N PRO A 141 3.82 8.93 -11.80
CA PRO A 141 3.70 7.57 -11.30
C PRO A 141 3.98 6.57 -12.41
N THR A 142 4.68 5.49 -12.07
CA THR A 142 5.09 4.47 -13.03
C THR A 142 4.77 3.06 -12.57
N LEU A 143 4.57 2.16 -13.53
CA LEU A 143 4.62 0.71 -13.38
C LEU A 143 5.83 0.19 -14.16
N ASN A 144 6.81 -0.36 -13.46
CA ASN A 144 8.08 -0.82 -14.07
C ASN A 144 8.71 0.25 -14.98
N GLY A 145 8.76 1.52 -14.50
CA GLY A 145 9.31 2.67 -15.21
C GLY A 145 8.43 3.23 -16.35
N ARG A 146 7.26 2.65 -16.62
CA ARG A 146 6.32 3.15 -17.63
C ARG A 146 5.23 4.01 -16.98
N PRO A 147 4.98 5.24 -17.47
CA PRO A 147 3.93 6.09 -16.93
C PRO A 147 2.57 5.43 -16.86
N ILE A 148 1.86 5.65 -15.76
CA ILE A 148 0.52 5.12 -15.53
C ILE A 148 -0.49 6.24 -15.27
N ARG A 149 -1.77 5.92 -15.43
CA ARG A 149 -2.89 6.79 -15.10
C ARG A 149 -4.11 5.95 -14.71
N VAL A 150 -5.01 6.54 -13.96
CA VAL A 150 -6.31 5.97 -13.65
C VAL A 150 -7.17 5.74 -14.90
N SER A 151 -8.20 4.92 -14.78
CA SER A 151 -9.12 4.64 -15.90
C SER A 151 -9.95 5.87 -16.29
N PRO A 152 -10.40 5.97 -17.55
CA PRO A 152 -11.29 7.03 -17.99
C PRO A 152 -12.79 6.73 -17.76
N ARG A 153 -13.16 5.56 -17.20
CA ARG A 153 -14.57 5.16 -17.00
C ARG A 153 -15.27 6.12 -16.03
N ASP A 154 -16.48 6.53 -16.34
CA ASP A 154 -17.25 7.52 -15.58
C ASP A 154 -18.64 7.02 -15.13
N THR A 155 -19.02 5.78 -15.52
CA THR A 155 -20.28 5.17 -15.11
C THR A 155 -20.05 3.94 -14.24
N LEU A 156 -20.88 3.76 -13.21
CA LEU A 156 -20.82 2.58 -12.34
C LEU A 156 -21.03 1.28 -13.13
N GLY A 157 -21.91 1.29 -14.13
CA GLY A 157 -22.20 0.12 -14.96
C GLY A 157 -21.00 -0.41 -15.77
N GLU A 158 -19.95 0.37 -15.93
CA GLU A 158 -18.68 -0.03 -16.57
C GLU A 158 -17.57 -0.32 -15.56
N ALA A 159 -17.75 0.10 -14.31
CA ALA A 159 -16.72 0.08 -13.29
C ALA A 159 -16.47 -1.32 -12.72
N ILE A 160 -15.21 -1.57 -12.37
CA ILE A 160 -14.79 -2.68 -11.51
C ILE A 160 -14.33 -2.09 -10.19
N VAL A 161 -15.03 -2.45 -9.10
CA VAL A 161 -14.77 -1.91 -7.76
C VAL A 161 -14.29 -3.02 -6.83
N CYS A 162 -13.20 -2.76 -6.11
CA CYS A 162 -12.75 -3.61 -5.02
C CYS A 162 -13.31 -3.07 -3.71
N VAL A 163 -13.86 -3.94 -2.88
CA VAL A 163 -14.26 -3.63 -1.51
C VAL A 163 -13.43 -4.51 -0.58
N GLY A 164 -12.81 -3.92 0.42
CA GLY A 164 -12.13 -4.65 1.46
C GLY A 164 -13.01 -4.85 2.68
N PHE A 165 -12.66 -5.85 3.49
CA PHE A 165 -13.30 -6.12 4.76
C PHE A 165 -12.23 -6.20 5.84
N SER A 166 -12.35 -5.35 6.83
CA SER A 166 -11.42 -5.33 7.95
C SER A 166 -11.64 -6.50 8.93
N LYS A 167 -10.74 -6.60 9.89
CA LYS A 167 -10.55 -7.74 10.79
C LYS A 167 -11.53 -7.79 11.99
N SER A 168 -12.64 -7.03 11.98
CA SER A 168 -13.66 -7.05 13.05
C SER A 168 -15.06 -7.29 12.51
N GLN A 169 -15.92 -7.96 13.29
CA GLN A 169 -17.30 -8.23 12.90
C GLN A 169 -18.08 -6.95 12.62
N ALA A 170 -17.94 -5.93 13.47
CA ALA A 170 -18.64 -4.65 13.32
C ALA A 170 -18.27 -3.93 12.01
N SER A 171 -16.98 -3.94 11.63
CA SER A 171 -16.53 -3.35 10.36
C SER A 171 -16.93 -4.19 9.15
N MET A 172 -16.98 -5.53 9.31
CA MET A 172 -17.51 -6.42 8.27
C MET A 172 -18.99 -6.13 7.99
N ASP A 173 -19.82 -5.94 9.02
CA ASP A 173 -21.24 -5.63 8.87
C ASP A 173 -21.46 -4.32 8.07
N LEU A 174 -20.68 -3.28 8.38
CA LEU A 174 -20.68 -2.04 7.60
C LEU A 174 -20.21 -2.26 6.15
N GLY A 175 -19.15 -3.02 5.98
CA GLY A 175 -18.63 -3.39 4.68
C GLY A 175 -19.62 -4.19 3.83
N PHE A 176 -20.35 -5.14 4.43
CA PHE A 176 -21.39 -5.92 3.74
C PHE A 176 -22.54 -5.04 3.22
N GLU A 177 -23.02 -4.09 4.01
CA GLU A 177 -24.06 -3.16 3.57
C GLU A 177 -23.58 -2.31 2.37
N ARG A 178 -22.37 -1.77 2.44
CA ARG A 178 -21.76 -1.01 1.34
C ARG A 178 -21.53 -1.89 0.11
N TYR A 179 -20.98 -3.09 0.31
CA TYR A 179 -20.76 -4.06 -0.75
C TYR A 179 -22.05 -4.41 -1.48
N LYS A 180 -23.13 -4.71 -0.75
CA LYS A 180 -24.44 -4.99 -1.31
C LYS A 180 -24.96 -3.85 -2.17
N GLN A 181 -24.85 -2.61 -1.68
CA GLN A 181 -25.33 -1.43 -2.40
C GLN A 181 -24.57 -1.23 -3.72
N ILE A 182 -23.22 -1.37 -3.70
CA ILE A 182 -22.39 -1.11 -4.88
C ILE A 182 -22.40 -2.28 -5.87
N ALA A 183 -22.47 -3.52 -5.39
CA ALA A 183 -22.38 -4.74 -6.22
C ALA A 183 -23.48 -4.84 -7.26
N TYR A 184 -24.68 -4.30 -6.98
CA TYR A 184 -25.79 -4.27 -7.94
C TYR A 184 -25.68 -3.18 -9.01
N ARG A 185 -24.77 -2.22 -8.83
CA ARG A 185 -24.64 -1.03 -9.69
C ARG A 185 -23.41 -1.05 -10.58
N VAL A 186 -22.37 -1.79 -10.18
CA VAL A 186 -21.10 -1.84 -10.92
C VAL A 186 -21.06 -3.03 -11.88
N ARG A 187 -20.18 -2.96 -12.86
CA ARG A 187 -19.97 -4.09 -13.79
C ARG A 187 -19.54 -5.36 -13.06
N LYS A 188 -18.58 -5.23 -12.14
CA LYS A 188 -18.14 -6.31 -11.25
C LYS A 188 -17.54 -5.74 -9.98
N SER A 189 -17.76 -6.44 -8.87
CA SER A 189 -17.06 -6.24 -7.62
C SER A 189 -15.96 -7.29 -7.41
N ARG A 190 -14.97 -6.94 -6.59
CA ARG A 190 -13.86 -7.81 -6.20
C ARG A 190 -13.64 -7.73 -4.70
N LEU A 191 -13.16 -8.84 -4.13
CA LEU A 191 -12.61 -8.97 -2.79
C LEU A 191 -11.25 -9.61 -2.98
N MET A 192 -10.16 -8.87 -2.79
CA MET A 192 -8.84 -9.32 -3.23
C MET A 192 -7.89 -9.62 -2.07
N GLY A 193 -8.09 -9.03 -0.89
CA GLY A 193 -7.32 -9.33 0.32
C GLY A 193 -5.91 -8.71 0.36
N SER A 194 -5.69 -7.64 -0.41
CA SER A 194 -4.51 -6.78 -0.40
C SER A 194 -4.96 -5.37 -0.73
N ALA A 195 -4.82 -4.46 0.23
CA ALA A 195 -5.23 -3.06 0.08
C ALA A 195 -4.28 -2.31 -0.84
N ALA A 196 -2.98 -2.48 -0.66
CA ALA A 196 -1.96 -1.81 -1.46
C ALA A 196 -2.07 -2.22 -2.94
N LEU A 197 -2.24 -3.54 -3.25
CA LEU A 197 -2.44 -3.97 -4.64
C LEU A 197 -3.74 -3.44 -5.23
N ALA A 198 -4.83 -3.40 -4.46
CA ALA A 198 -6.08 -2.83 -4.93
C ALA A 198 -5.90 -1.36 -5.34
N MET A 199 -5.18 -0.56 -4.53
CA MET A 199 -4.87 0.83 -4.85
C MET A 199 -3.92 0.97 -6.04
N ALA A 200 -2.90 0.12 -6.15
CA ALA A 200 -2.00 0.07 -7.31
C ALA A 200 -2.78 -0.24 -8.61
N TYR A 201 -3.81 -1.09 -8.52
CA TYR A 201 -4.69 -1.41 -9.65
C TYR A 201 -5.63 -0.25 -9.99
N VAL A 202 -6.06 0.56 -9.00
CA VAL A 202 -6.78 1.81 -9.28
C VAL A 202 -5.86 2.79 -10.00
N ALA A 203 -4.63 2.99 -9.52
CA ALA A 203 -3.65 3.89 -10.13
C ALA A 203 -3.30 3.52 -11.59
N THR A 204 -3.40 2.23 -11.95
CA THR A 204 -3.17 1.75 -13.33
C THR A 204 -4.45 1.60 -14.17
N GLY A 205 -5.63 1.93 -13.63
CA GLY A 205 -6.91 1.78 -14.31
C GLY A 205 -7.37 0.34 -14.52
N ARG A 206 -6.77 -0.63 -13.83
CA ARG A 206 -7.24 -2.03 -13.77
C ARG A 206 -8.50 -2.17 -12.94
N LEU A 207 -8.58 -1.38 -11.85
CA LEU A 207 -9.77 -1.14 -11.06
C LEU A 207 -10.17 0.33 -11.17
N ASP A 208 -11.41 0.65 -10.83
CA ASP A 208 -11.95 2.01 -10.87
C ASP A 208 -12.10 2.64 -9.48
N ALA A 209 -12.29 1.79 -8.47
CA ALA A 209 -12.29 2.21 -7.07
C ALA A 209 -11.89 1.04 -6.14
N TYR A 210 -11.36 1.45 -4.98
CA TYR A 210 -11.16 0.61 -3.80
C TYR A 210 -11.77 1.31 -2.59
N ILE A 211 -12.55 0.55 -1.79
CA ILE A 211 -13.27 1.08 -0.62
C ILE A 211 -13.12 0.10 0.53
N GLU A 212 -12.66 0.59 1.69
CA GLU A 212 -12.55 -0.23 2.90
C GLU A 212 -12.67 0.62 4.15
N ASP A 213 -13.22 0.02 5.22
CA ASP A 213 -13.26 0.58 6.56
C ASP A 213 -12.09 0.01 7.39
N GLN A 214 -11.53 0.82 8.27
CA GLN A 214 -10.54 0.40 9.27
C GLN A 214 -9.25 -0.19 8.70
N VAL A 215 -8.71 0.40 7.64
CA VAL A 215 -7.35 0.11 7.16
C VAL A 215 -6.32 0.86 7.98
N SER A 216 -5.12 0.33 8.08
CA SER A 216 -3.98 0.98 8.72
C SER A 216 -3.22 1.85 7.72
N LEU A 217 -2.39 2.77 8.22
CA LEU A 217 -1.64 3.67 7.34
C LEU A 217 -0.65 2.90 6.44
N TRP A 218 0.00 1.86 6.94
CA TRP A 218 0.96 1.06 6.17
C TRP A 218 0.32 0.32 5.00
N ASP A 219 -0.95 -0.09 5.10
CA ASP A 219 -1.70 -0.74 4.03
C ASP A 219 -1.91 0.21 2.83
N VAL A 220 -1.99 1.53 3.07
CA VAL A 220 -2.52 2.47 2.08
C VAL A 220 -1.62 3.67 1.75
N ALA A 221 -0.59 3.97 2.56
CA ALA A 221 0.22 5.20 2.38
C ALA A 221 0.83 5.29 0.98
N ALA A 222 1.47 4.22 0.50
CA ALA A 222 2.04 4.20 -0.85
C ALA A 222 0.96 4.34 -1.93
N GLY A 223 -0.16 3.64 -1.75
CA GLY A 223 -1.30 3.66 -2.66
C GLY A 223 -1.98 5.03 -2.76
N ILE A 224 -2.08 5.78 -1.66
CA ILE A 224 -2.64 7.15 -1.65
C ILE A 224 -1.86 8.02 -2.65
N LEU A 225 -0.54 8.08 -2.51
CA LEU A 225 0.27 8.91 -3.39
C LEU A 225 0.22 8.43 -4.85
N LEU A 226 0.21 7.11 -5.08
CA LEU A 226 0.11 6.54 -6.43
C LEU A 226 -1.21 6.92 -7.12
N VAL A 227 -2.34 6.77 -6.44
CA VAL A 227 -3.67 7.07 -7.00
C VAL A 227 -3.80 8.56 -7.28
N GLU A 228 -3.43 9.44 -6.33
CA GLU A 228 -3.48 10.89 -6.51
C GLU A 228 -2.58 11.35 -7.67
N SER A 229 -1.35 10.84 -7.73
CA SER A 229 -0.39 11.19 -8.79
C SER A 229 -0.82 10.65 -10.18
N ALA A 230 -1.60 9.55 -10.21
CA ALA A 230 -2.17 8.99 -11.44
C ALA A 230 -3.43 9.73 -11.93
N GLY A 231 -3.86 10.79 -11.23
CA GLY A 231 -5.04 11.60 -11.55
C GLY A 231 -6.34 11.08 -10.94
N GLY A 232 -6.26 10.20 -9.95
CA GLY A 232 -7.40 9.74 -9.15
C GLY A 232 -7.68 10.62 -7.93
N THR A 233 -8.63 10.18 -7.12
CA THR A 233 -9.06 10.85 -5.90
C THR A 233 -9.05 9.87 -4.74
N VAL A 234 -8.57 10.32 -3.58
CA VAL A 234 -8.59 9.55 -2.35
C VAL A 234 -9.33 10.33 -1.26
N VAL A 235 -10.28 9.68 -0.62
CA VAL A 235 -11.02 10.19 0.54
C VAL A 235 -10.69 9.30 1.73
N THR A 236 -10.26 9.91 2.83
CA THR A 236 -9.99 9.22 4.10
C THR A 236 -10.82 9.83 5.22
N ARG A 237 -11.26 9.00 6.19
CA ARG A 237 -11.94 9.46 7.41
C ARG A 237 -11.49 8.60 8.59
N GLY A 238 -11.41 9.16 9.77
CA GLY A 238 -11.00 8.45 11.00
C GLY A 238 -9.61 8.86 11.45
N ALA A 239 -8.80 7.90 11.90
CA ALA A 239 -7.48 8.20 12.47
C ALA A 239 -6.67 9.11 11.57
N GLU A 240 -6.19 10.21 12.14
CA GLU A 240 -5.31 11.11 11.43
C GLU A 240 -4.05 10.39 11.00
N THR A 241 -3.57 10.70 9.80
CA THR A 241 -2.31 10.16 9.29
C THR A 241 -1.18 10.44 10.28
N GLY A 242 -0.78 9.45 11.05
CA GLY A 242 0.27 9.61 12.05
C GLY A 242 0.19 8.67 13.23
N GLU A 243 -0.96 8.07 13.46
CA GLU A 243 -1.20 7.18 14.57
C GLU A 243 -1.39 5.74 14.11
N ARG A 244 -1.13 4.77 14.99
CA ARG A 244 -1.50 3.37 14.82
C ARG A 244 -3.02 3.19 14.89
N GLY A 245 -3.76 4.03 14.19
CA GLY A 245 -5.20 4.00 14.11
C GLY A 245 -5.70 3.46 12.79
N HIS A 246 -6.98 3.12 12.76
CA HIS A 246 -7.64 2.67 11.54
C HIS A 246 -8.43 3.82 10.93
N MET A 247 -8.46 3.87 9.61
CA MET A 247 -9.20 4.85 8.83
C MET A 247 -10.11 4.18 7.79
N PHE A 248 -11.15 4.88 7.42
CA PHE A 248 -11.89 4.59 6.20
C PHE A 248 -11.10 5.13 5.01
N ILE A 249 -11.07 4.39 3.91
CA ILE A 249 -10.52 4.83 2.64
C ILE A 249 -11.47 4.57 1.48
N CYS A 250 -11.54 5.53 0.57
CA CYS A 250 -12.12 5.40 -0.74
C CYS A 250 -11.16 6.00 -1.76
N ALA A 251 -10.48 5.15 -2.52
CA ALA A 251 -9.60 5.52 -3.62
C ALA A 251 -10.30 5.23 -4.94
N SER A 252 -10.33 6.20 -5.87
CA SER A 252 -11.02 6.04 -7.14
C SER A 252 -10.32 6.76 -8.29
N ASN A 253 -10.80 6.51 -9.50
CA ASN A 253 -10.37 7.24 -10.70
C ASN A 253 -10.84 8.71 -10.73
N GLY A 254 -11.57 9.17 -9.71
CA GLY A 254 -12.08 10.55 -9.60
C GLY A 254 -13.20 10.92 -10.57
N ARG A 255 -13.77 9.94 -11.30
CA ARG A 255 -14.81 10.15 -12.31
C ARG A 255 -16.13 9.46 -11.98
N LEU A 256 -16.07 8.40 -11.18
CA LEU A 256 -17.26 7.65 -10.80
C LEU A 256 -18.13 8.43 -9.80
N PRO A 257 -19.47 8.37 -9.94
CA PRO A 257 -20.41 8.93 -8.97
C PRO A 257 -20.45 8.03 -7.73
N LEU A 258 -19.53 8.26 -6.80
CA LEU A 258 -19.37 7.47 -5.57
C LEU A 258 -19.94 8.18 -4.33
N GLU A 259 -20.72 9.26 -4.50
CA GLU A 259 -21.41 9.92 -3.41
C GLU A 259 -22.31 8.93 -2.67
N GLY A 260 -22.15 8.86 -1.35
CA GLY A 260 -22.85 7.90 -0.50
C GLY A 260 -22.13 6.54 -0.31
N TYR A 261 -21.04 6.29 -1.04
CA TYR A 261 -20.15 5.15 -0.83
C TYR A 261 -18.80 5.56 -0.23
N CYS A 262 -18.34 6.77 -0.52
CA CYS A 262 -17.10 7.38 -0.02
C CYS A 262 -17.32 8.41 1.09
#